data_2ba602c19c0773c387da62e31ce43bc3
#
_entry.id   2ba602c19c0773c387da62e31ce43bc3
#
_cell.length_a   1.000
_cell.length_b   1.000
_cell.length_c   1.000
_cell.angle_alpha   90.00
_cell.angle_beta   90.00
_cell.angle_gamma   90.00
#
_symmetry.space_group_name_H-M   'P 1'
#
loop_
_entity.id
_entity.type
_entity.pdbx_description
1 polymer ?
#
loop_
_entity_poly.entity_id
_entity_poly.type
_entity_poly.pdbx_seq_one_letter_code
_entity_poly.pdbx_strand_id
1 'polypeptide(L)'
;MPAAMNSSLVKSLKTVKSMAGSASTLAEIKRHRKQADLASRLATPKGNVDRRGFRVGKIRCEEFKPNRSYDPDYVILYCHGGGYISGGLDYSGNLAVKLAMATGFRVYSFAYRLAPENPYPAALEDGNALWEYITENVVEAGHVLLAGDSAGGNMVLCMTQRLISEGKPVPRELLLFSPWTDMTGTSETYESNRDIDPVLTKEFVMNAAKAYIGDKDPADPAFSPLFGSFDNFPPVFIMAGRNGILLDDSIKLKEKIDEAGGKAELDIEEKGWHVYMQMPGSMARMAMKRLKAHVSYEIYGKR
;
A
#
# COMPACT_ATOMS: atom_id res chain seq x y z
N MET A 1 -19.20 -22.41 12.54
CA MET A 1 -18.12 -21.90 13.39
C MET A 1 -16.93 -21.61 12.46
N PRO A 2 -16.37 -20.40 12.40
CA PRO A 2 -15.21 -20.16 11.57
C PRO A 2 -14.03 -20.94 12.17
N ALA A 3 -13.31 -21.68 11.32
CA ALA A 3 -12.10 -22.39 11.70
C ALA A 3 -11.13 -21.40 12.37
N ALA A 4 -10.71 -21.74 13.59
CA ALA A 4 -9.88 -20.89 14.42
C ALA A 4 -8.65 -20.45 13.62
N MET A 5 -8.49 -19.14 13.45
CA MET A 5 -7.23 -18.54 13.05
C MET A 5 -6.11 -19.13 13.93
N ASN A 6 -4.97 -19.49 13.34
CA ASN A 6 -3.86 -20.06 14.09
C ASN A 6 -3.56 -19.18 15.32
N SER A 7 -3.94 -19.65 16.51
CA SER A 7 -3.96 -18.88 17.76
C SER A 7 -2.59 -18.27 18.10
N SER A 8 -1.51 -18.90 17.65
CA SER A 8 -0.14 -18.44 17.82
C SER A 8 0.15 -17.19 16.99
N LEU A 9 -0.27 -17.17 15.70
CA LEU A 9 -0.05 -16.01 14.82
C LEU A 9 -0.83 -14.79 15.33
N VAL A 10 -2.10 -14.99 15.72
CA VAL A 10 -2.93 -13.91 16.27
C VAL A 10 -2.36 -13.35 17.57
N LYS A 11 -1.87 -14.21 18.46
CA LYS A 11 -1.19 -13.77 19.69
C LYS A 11 0.05 -12.93 19.35
N SER A 12 0.86 -13.38 18.39
CA SER A 12 2.05 -12.63 17.94
C SER A 12 1.67 -11.26 17.36
N LEU A 13 0.64 -11.19 16.53
CA LEU A 13 0.16 -9.93 15.94
C LEU A 13 -0.42 -8.98 17.01
N LYS A 14 -1.20 -9.50 17.97
CA LYS A 14 -1.69 -8.69 19.10
C LYS A 14 -0.53 -8.15 19.95
N THR A 15 0.53 -8.92 20.11
CA THR A 15 1.76 -8.44 20.77
C THR A 15 2.40 -7.32 19.96
N VAL A 16 2.51 -7.46 18.63
CA VAL A 16 3.02 -6.41 17.74
C VAL A 16 2.14 -5.16 17.84
N LYS A 17 0.81 -5.30 17.80
CA LYS A 17 -0.15 -4.21 17.97
C LYS A 17 0.07 -3.46 19.31
N SER A 18 0.21 -4.20 20.40
CA SER A 18 0.49 -3.63 21.73
C SER A 18 1.87 -2.94 21.79
N MET A 19 2.87 -3.50 21.12
CA MET A 19 4.23 -2.94 21.07
C MET A 19 4.35 -1.73 20.14
N ALA A 20 3.50 -1.61 19.12
CA ALA A 20 3.48 -0.48 18.21
C ALA A 20 3.19 0.83 18.96
N GLY A 21 2.50 0.75 20.09
CA GLY A 21 2.11 1.91 20.88
C GLY A 21 1.11 2.80 20.15
N SER A 22 0.91 4.00 20.68
CA SER A 22 0.00 4.98 20.10
C SER A 22 0.62 5.80 18.95
N ALA A 23 1.94 5.73 18.77
CA ALA A 23 2.71 6.61 17.88
C ALA A 23 2.50 8.12 18.16
N SER A 24 2.23 8.46 19.43
CA SER A 24 1.95 9.83 19.88
C SER A 24 3.22 10.67 20.04
N THR A 25 4.37 10.03 20.23
CA THR A 25 5.65 10.69 20.42
C THR A 25 6.67 10.26 19.37
N LEU A 26 7.67 11.11 19.10
CA LEU A 26 8.76 10.79 18.19
C LEU A 26 9.55 9.53 18.65
N ALA A 27 9.67 9.32 19.97
CA ALA A 27 10.35 8.16 20.53
C ALA A 27 9.57 6.86 20.21
N GLU A 28 8.24 6.88 20.35
CA GLU A 28 7.38 5.74 19.98
C GLU A 28 7.42 5.48 18.48
N ILE A 29 7.34 6.52 17.65
CA ILE A 29 7.45 6.41 16.19
C ILE A 29 8.78 5.75 15.80
N LYS A 30 9.91 6.21 16.36
CA LYS A 30 11.23 5.64 16.09
C LYS A 30 11.36 4.16 16.55
N ARG A 31 10.74 3.82 17.66
CA ARG A 31 10.67 2.43 18.13
C ARG A 31 9.84 1.57 17.18
N HIS A 32 8.65 2.06 16.78
CA HIS A 32 7.79 1.38 15.82
C HIS A 32 8.49 1.13 14.48
N ARG A 33 9.19 2.14 13.93
CA ARG A 33 10.00 1.99 12.70
C ARG A 33 10.96 0.79 12.78
N LYS A 34 11.77 0.73 13.84
CA LYS A 34 12.73 -0.37 14.03
C LYS A 34 12.06 -1.74 14.12
N GLN A 35 10.91 -1.82 14.78
CA GLN A 35 10.17 -3.08 14.93
C GLN A 35 9.53 -3.52 13.61
N ALA A 36 8.92 -2.59 12.88
CA ALA A 36 8.32 -2.85 11.57
C ALA A 36 9.36 -3.31 10.54
N ASP A 37 10.51 -2.64 10.47
CA ASP A 37 11.62 -3.01 9.59
C ASP A 37 12.16 -4.41 9.92
N LEU A 38 12.39 -4.71 11.19
CA LEU A 38 12.86 -6.03 11.61
C LEU A 38 11.85 -7.14 11.28
N ALA A 39 10.57 -6.91 11.59
CA ALA A 39 9.51 -7.88 11.30
C ALA A 39 9.38 -8.15 9.79
N SER A 40 9.43 -7.10 8.98
CA SER A 40 9.34 -7.20 7.52
C SER A 40 10.54 -7.91 6.92
N ARG A 41 11.75 -7.60 7.40
CA ARG A 41 12.97 -8.29 6.98
C ARG A 41 12.92 -9.80 7.24
N LEU A 42 12.40 -10.19 8.40
CA LEU A 42 12.23 -11.61 8.77
C LEU A 42 11.13 -12.31 7.96
N ALA A 43 10.08 -11.58 7.58
CA ALA A 43 8.96 -12.11 6.79
C ALA A 43 9.20 -12.07 5.27
N THR A 44 10.25 -11.40 4.80
CA THR A 44 10.55 -11.29 3.36
C THR A 44 10.93 -12.66 2.78
N PRO A 45 10.25 -13.11 1.70
CA PRO A 45 10.61 -14.36 1.05
C PRO A 45 12.04 -14.36 0.53
N LYS A 46 12.73 -15.49 0.65
CA LYS A 46 14.10 -15.67 0.14
C LYS A 46 14.05 -16.26 -1.29
N GLY A 47 14.90 -15.74 -2.17
CA GLY A 47 15.18 -16.31 -3.49
C GLY A 47 14.23 -15.86 -4.61
N ASN A 48 14.58 -16.25 -5.85
CA ASN A 48 13.85 -16.01 -7.10
C ASN A 48 13.62 -14.54 -7.52
N VAL A 49 14.24 -13.58 -6.85
CA VAL A 49 14.19 -12.15 -7.19
C VAL A 49 15.57 -11.55 -6.97
N ASP A 50 16.15 -10.96 -8.01
CA ASP A 50 17.36 -10.15 -7.90
C ASP A 50 16.99 -8.77 -7.37
N ARG A 51 17.80 -8.25 -6.45
CA ARG A 51 17.60 -6.96 -5.81
C ARG A 51 18.76 -6.03 -6.16
N ARG A 52 18.43 -4.84 -6.64
CA ARG A 52 19.41 -3.83 -7.04
C ARG A 52 19.04 -2.48 -6.43
N GLY A 53 19.90 -1.96 -5.55
CA GLY A 53 19.76 -0.60 -5.02
C GLY A 53 20.18 0.46 -6.06
N PHE A 54 19.44 1.58 -6.10
CA PHE A 54 19.78 2.76 -6.90
C PHE A 54 19.28 4.04 -6.20
N ARG A 55 19.45 5.19 -6.84
CA ARG A 55 18.96 6.47 -6.32
C ARG A 55 18.29 7.29 -7.41
N VAL A 56 17.24 8.03 -6.99
CA VAL A 56 16.64 9.12 -7.75
C VAL A 56 16.87 10.39 -6.93
N GLY A 57 17.82 11.21 -7.35
CA GLY A 57 18.32 12.30 -6.52
C GLY A 57 18.83 11.81 -5.15
N LYS A 58 18.20 12.27 -4.07
CA LYS A 58 18.51 11.84 -2.69
C LYS A 58 17.72 10.61 -2.24
N ILE A 59 16.70 10.21 -2.98
CA ILE A 59 15.79 9.11 -2.63
C ILE A 59 16.51 7.77 -2.84
N ARG A 60 16.53 6.93 -1.82
CA ARG A 60 17.04 5.55 -1.92
C ARG A 60 15.94 4.66 -2.48
N CYS A 61 16.24 3.96 -3.57
CA CYS A 61 15.32 3.09 -4.28
C CYS A 61 15.89 1.69 -4.40
N GLU A 62 15.01 0.73 -4.65
CA GLU A 62 15.39 -0.65 -4.92
C GLU A 62 14.52 -1.23 -6.04
N GLU A 63 15.18 -1.91 -6.99
CA GLU A 63 14.58 -2.69 -8.04
C GLU A 63 14.55 -4.15 -7.62
N PHE A 64 13.41 -4.81 -7.83
CA PHE A 64 13.17 -6.23 -7.60
C PHE A 64 12.84 -6.88 -8.93
N LYS A 65 13.80 -7.61 -9.51
CA LYS A 65 13.65 -8.27 -10.80
C LYS A 65 13.40 -9.78 -10.58
N PRO A 66 12.28 -10.35 -11.04
CA PRO A 66 12.03 -11.77 -10.91
C PRO A 66 12.96 -12.57 -11.80
N ASN A 67 13.52 -13.70 -11.28
CA ASN A 67 14.44 -14.57 -12.00
C ASN A 67 13.72 -15.58 -12.89
N ARG A 68 12.39 -15.70 -12.79
CA ARG A 68 11.54 -16.59 -13.57
C ARG A 68 10.29 -15.88 -14.04
N SER A 69 9.80 -16.28 -15.20
CA SER A 69 8.58 -15.71 -15.80
C SER A 69 8.64 -14.18 -15.91
N TYR A 70 9.81 -13.64 -16.23
CA TYR A 70 10.05 -12.22 -16.33
C TYR A 70 9.42 -11.65 -17.61
N ASP A 71 8.62 -10.61 -17.44
CA ASP A 71 8.09 -9.78 -18.51
C ASP A 71 8.73 -8.38 -18.41
N PRO A 72 9.47 -7.94 -19.45
CA PRO A 72 10.16 -6.66 -19.45
C PRO A 72 9.26 -5.46 -19.75
N ASP A 73 8.06 -5.69 -20.35
CA ASP A 73 7.23 -4.63 -20.92
C ASP A 73 6.48 -3.86 -19.84
N TYR A 74 6.18 -4.50 -18.70
CA TYR A 74 5.48 -3.89 -17.58
C TYR A 74 6.34 -3.79 -16.34
N VAL A 75 6.07 -2.75 -15.55
CA VAL A 75 6.70 -2.57 -14.23
C VAL A 75 5.66 -2.20 -13.18
N ILE A 76 5.98 -2.46 -11.93
CA ILE A 76 5.21 -2.00 -10.77
C ILE A 76 6.03 -0.94 -10.04
N LEU A 77 5.48 0.26 -9.87
CA LEU A 77 5.96 1.22 -8.88
C LEU A 77 5.20 0.99 -7.59
N TYR A 78 5.88 0.54 -6.54
CA TYR A 78 5.29 0.20 -5.26
C TYR A 78 5.62 1.22 -4.18
N CYS A 79 4.57 1.86 -3.65
CA CYS A 79 4.57 2.76 -2.52
C CYS A 79 4.23 1.98 -1.24
N HIS A 80 5.16 1.94 -0.29
CA HIS A 80 4.96 1.16 0.93
C HIS A 80 4.03 1.85 1.95
N GLY A 81 3.41 1.05 2.82
CA GLY A 81 2.61 1.52 3.95
C GLY A 81 3.43 2.01 5.14
N GLY A 82 2.76 2.10 6.29
CA GLY A 82 3.37 2.54 7.55
C GLY A 82 2.92 3.90 8.04
N GLY A 83 1.73 4.37 7.61
CA GLY A 83 1.09 5.59 8.11
C GLY A 83 1.87 6.87 7.79
N TYR A 84 2.72 6.88 6.78
CA TYR A 84 3.68 7.96 6.47
C TYR A 84 4.71 8.23 7.58
N ILE A 85 4.65 7.52 8.69
CA ILE A 85 5.54 7.70 9.86
C ILE A 85 6.56 6.56 10.00
N SER A 86 6.39 5.47 9.28
CA SER A 86 7.28 4.29 9.34
C SER A 86 7.42 3.61 7.97
N GLY A 87 8.28 2.62 7.88
CA GLY A 87 8.60 1.91 6.65
C GLY A 87 9.88 2.40 5.97
N GLY A 88 10.23 1.74 4.89
CA GLY A 88 11.44 1.96 4.11
C GLY A 88 11.74 0.75 3.24
N LEU A 89 12.98 0.62 2.74
CA LEU A 89 13.34 -0.49 1.84
C LEU A 89 13.25 -1.88 2.49
N ASP A 90 13.52 -1.99 3.80
CA ASP A 90 13.36 -3.26 4.52
C ASP A 90 11.88 -3.64 4.65
N TYR A 91 11.02 -2.66 4.93
CA TYR A 91 9.56 -2.87 5.02
C TYR A 91 8.99 -3.23 3.64
N SER A 92 9.30 -2.44 2.62
CA SER A 92 8.75 -2.63 1.27
C SER A 92 9.20 -3.94 0.63
N GLY A 93 10.40 -4.42 0.95
CA GLY A 93 10.99 -5.62 0.36
C GLY A 93 10.11 -6.87 0.48
N ASN A 94 9.33 -6.99 1.56
CA ASN A 94 8.44 -8.13 1.75
C ASN A 94 7.36 -8.22 0.66
N LEU A 95 6.58 -7.16 0.46
CA LEU A 95 5.51 -7.17 -0.52
C LEU A 95 6.05 -7.01 -1.94
N ALA A 96 7.11 -6.21 -2.14
CA ALA A 96 7.76 -6.05 -3.45
C ALA A 96 8.24 -7.39 -4.04
N VAL A 97 8.87 -8.25 -3.23
CA VAL A 97 9.28 -9.61 -3.66
C VAL A 97 8.06 -10.45 -4.04
N LYS A 98 6.98 -10.41 -3.25
CA LYS A 98 5.76 -11.17 -3.54
C LYS A 98 5.08 -10.68 -4.81
N LEU A 99 5.04 -9.37 -5.04
CA LEU A 99 4.51 -8.76 -6.27
C LEU A 99 5.33 -9.19 -7.48
N ALA A 100 6.65 -9.06 -7.43
CA ALA A 100 7.53 -9.47 -8.51
C ALA A 100 7.37 -10.95 -8.86
N MET A 101 7.30 -11.83 -7.85
CA MET A 101 7.10 -13.26 -8.04
C MET A 101 5.71 -13.63 -8.59
N ALA A 102 4.67 -12.89 -8.18
CA ALA A 102 3.30 -13.16 -8.61
C ALA A 102 3.05 -12.70 -10.04
N THR A 103 3.51 -11.52 -10.41
CA THR A 103 3.22 -10.90 -11.72
C THR A 103 4.24 -11.22 -12.81
N GLY A 104 5.49 -11.47 -12.43
CA GLY A 104 6.60 -11.55 -13.38
C GLY A 104 7.16 -10.16 -13.77
N PHE A 105 6.66 -9.08 -13.20
CA PHE A 105 7.11 -7.71 -13.50
C PHE A 105 8.25 -7.29 -12.57
N ARG A 106 9.10 -6.37 -13.06
CA ARG A 106 10.00 -5.64 -12.17
C ARG A 106 9.20 -4.77 -11.21
N VAL A 107 9.60 -4.77 -9.95
CA VAL A 107 9.00 -3.88 -8.94
C VAL A 107 10.04 -2.86 -8.51
N TYR A 108 9.66 -1.60 -8.52
CA TYR A 108 10.46 -0.49 -8.01
C TYR A 108 9.86 0.00 -6.71
N SER A 109 10.66 0.09 -5.66
CA SER A 109 10.24 0.65 -4.38
C SER A 109 11.27 1.65 -3.87
N PHE A 110 10.88 2.49 -2.92
CA PHE A 110 11.71 3.58 -2.44
C PHE A 110 11.45 3.90 -0.98
N ALA A 111 12.45 4.47 -0.33
CA ALA A 111 12.35 4.97 1.03
C ALA A 111 12.03 6.47 0.96
N TYR A 112 10.74 6.80 0.92
CA TYR A 112 10.29 8.18 0.92
C TYR A 112 10.51 8.84 2.29
N ARG A 113 10.53 10.17 2.32
CA ARG A 113 10.68 10.98 3.53
C ARG A 113 9.49 10.79 4.46
N LEU A 114 9.78 10.50 5.73
CA LEU A 114 8.77 10.17 6.73
C LEU A 114 8.45 11.34 7.66
N ALA A 115 7.20 11.44 8.04
CA ALA A 115 6.71 12.32 9.10
C ALA A 115 7.08 11.72 10.49
N PRO A 116 7.16 12.53 11.55
CA PRO A 116 6.92 13.98 11.59
C PRO A 116 8.12 14.81 11.11
N GLU A 117 9.29 14.22 10.86
CA GLU A 117 10.49 14.95 10.45
C GLU A 117 10.31 15.62 9.07
N ASN A 118 9.51 15.00 8.20
CA ASN A 118 9.15 15.50 6.89
C ASN A 118 7.64 15.29 6.66
N PRO A 119 6.79 16.23 7.12
CA PRO A 119 5.35 16.11 6.96
C PRO A 119 4.92 16.28 5.49
N TYR A 120 3.62 16.19 5.23
CA TYR A 120 3.03 16.51 3.93
C TYR A 120 3.56 17.85 3.39
N PRO A 121 3.98 17.94 2.10
CA PRO A 121 3.82 16.94 1.03
C PRO A 121 5.07 16.08 0.74
N ALA A 122 6.07 16.02 1.63
CA ALA A 122 7.38 15.46 1.34
C ALA A 122 7.35 14.02 0.76
N ALA A 123 6.56 13.14 1.34
CA ALA A 123 6.43 11.75 0.85
C ALA A 123 5.81 11.70 -0.56
N LEU A 124 4.81 12.54 -0.83
CA LEU A 124 4.15 12.62 -2.14
C LEU A 124 5.10 13.17 -3.22
N GLU A 125 5.92 14.16 -2.88
CA GLU A 125 6.96 14.69 -3.78
C GLU A 125 7.97 13.59 -4.16
N ASP A 126 8.39 12.78 -3.19
CA ASP A 126 9.31 11.65 -3.45
C ASP A 126 8.67 10.59 -4.35
N GLY A 127 7.37 10.29 -4.16
CA GLY A 127 6.61 9.39 -5.01
C GLY A 127 6.50 9.90 -6.46
N ASN A 128 6.19 11.19 -6.63
CA ASN A 128 6.12 11.82 -7.96
C ASN A 128 7.49 11.82 -8.65
N ALA A 129 8.57 12.11 -7.92
CA ALA A 129 9.93 12.07 -8.49
C ALA A 129 10.30 10.66 -9.01
N LEU A 130 9.87 9.60 -8.29
CA LEU A 130 10.13 8.24 -8.78
C LEU A 130 9.20 7.85 -9.94
N TRP A 131 7.96 8.32 -9.97
CA TRP A 131 7.07 8.17 -11.12
C TRP A 131 7.68 8.78 -12.37
N GLU A 132 8.12 10.04 -12.30
CA GLU A 132 8.80 10.74 -13.40
C GLU A 132 10.05 9.98 -13.86
N TYR A 133 10.90 9.55 -12.92
CA TYR A 133 12.08 8.75 -13.27
C TYR A 133 11.73 7.48 -14.04
N ILE A 134 10.69 6.74 -13.61
CA ILE A 134 10.29 5.47 -14.25
C ILE A 134 9.70 5.75 -15.64
N THR A 135 8.84 6.73 -15.78
CA THR A 135 8.16 7.02 -17.05
C THR A 135 9.08 7.65 -18.09
N GLU A 136 10.15 8.30 -17.66
CA GLU A 136 11.15 8.88 -18.57
C GLU A 136 12.29 7.93 -18.94
N ASN A 137 12.64 6.98 -18.04
CA ASN A 137 13.89 6.22 -18.19
C ASN A 137 13.70 4.70 -18.27
N VAL A 138 12.51 4.18 -17.94
CA VAL A 138 12.29 2.71 -17.84
C VAL A 138 11.21 2.22 -18.80
N VAL A 139 9.97 2.71 -18.66
CA VAL A 139 8.82 2.37 -19.52
C VAL A 139 7.86 3.55 -19.58
N GLU A 140 7.04 3.64 -20.62
CA GLU A 140 5.97 4.66 -20.69
C GLU A 140 4.87 4.42 -19.63
N ALA A 141 4.13 5.49 -19.29
CA ALA A 141 3.14 5.48 -18.21
C ALA A 141 2.08 4.37 -18.33
N GLY A 142 1.61 4.08 -19.56
CA GLY A 142 0.64 3.00 -19.82
C GLY A 142 1.17 1.58 -19.57
N HIS A 143 2.46 1.42 -19.29
CA HIS A 143 3.10 0.14 -18.91
C HIS A 143 3.50 0.11 -17.42
N VAL A 144 3.11 1.12 -16.64
CA VAL A 144 3.32 1.16 -15.20
C VAL A 144 2.04 0.79 -14.48
N LEU A 145 2.12 -0.18 -13.56
CA LEU A 145 1.11 -0.40 -12.55
C LEU A 145 1.56 0.31 -11.26
N LEU A 146 0.70 1.15 -10.68
CA LEU A 146 0.96 1.73 -9.38
C LEU A 146 0.42 0.82 -8.29
N ALA A 147 1.26 0.42 -7.34
CA ALA A 147 0.86 -0.42 -6.23
C ALA A 147 1.10 0.28 -4.89
N GLY A 148 0.22 0.04 -3.91
CA GLY A 148 0.43 0.59 -2.57
C GLY A 148 -0.38 -0.11 -1.49
N ASP A 149 0.23 -0.27 -0.32
CA ASP A 149 -0.46 -0.78 0.86
C ASP A 149 -0.71 0.33 1.88
N SER A 150 -1.88 0.34 2.52
CA SER A 150 -2.19 1.29 3.60
C SER A 150 -1.95 2.75 3.18
N ALA A 151 -1.07 3.49 3.86
CA ALA A 151 -0.64 4.84 3.49
C ALA A 151 0.02 4.91 2.09
N GLY A 152 0.67 3.84 1.63
CA GLY A 152 1.17 3.74 0.25
C GLY A 152 0.05 3.69 -0.78
N GLY A 153 -1.08 3.04 -0.44
CA GLY A 153 -2.30 3.09 -1.25
C GLY A 153 -2.91 4.50 -1.32
N ASN A 154 -2.87 5.24 -0.21
CA ASN A 154 -3.20 6.67 -0.17
C ASN A 154 -2.32 7.46 -1.14
N MET A 155 -1.00 7.29 -1.05
CA MET A 155 -0.03 7.97 -1.92
C MET A 155 -0.32 7.72 -3.39
N VAL A 156 -0.57 6.47 -3.78
CA VAL A 156 -0.90 6.06 -5.16
C VAL A 156 -2.15 6.77 -5.67
N LEU A 157 -3.19 6.86 -4.85
CA LEU A 157 -4.43 7.57 -5.19
C LEU A 157 -4.18 9.07 -5.37
N CYS A 158 -3.51 9.73 -4.41
CA CYS A 158 -3.18 11.15 -4.49
C CYS A 158 -2.29 11.48 -5.71
N MET A 159 -1.29 10.63 -6.02
CA MET A 159 -0.46 10.78 -7.21
C MET A 159 -1.31 10.71 -8.49
N THR A 160 -2.22 9.74 -8.56
CA THR A 160 -3.07 9.53 -9.74
C THR A 160 -4.05 10.69 -9.94
N GLN A 161 -4.72 11.14 -8.88
CA GLN A 161 -5.60 12.32 -8.94
C GLN A 161 -4.85 13.56 -9.41
N ARG A 162 -3.62 13.75 -8.93
CA ARG A 162 -2.76 14.84 -9.36
C ARG A 162 -2.38 14.72 -10.84
N LEU A 163 -1.96 13.55 -11.32
CA LEU A 163 -1.65 13.33 -12.74
C LEU A 163 -2.83 13.68 -13.63
N ILE A 164 -4.05 13.25 -13.26
CA ILE A 164 -5.28 13.57 -13.98
C ILE A 164 -5.53 15.08 -13.99
N SER A 165 -5.44 15.74 -12.84
CA SER A 165 -5.68 17.20 -12.73
C SER A 165 -4.67 18.03 -13.53
N GLU A 166 -3.45 17.52 -13.70
CA GLU A 166 -2.38 18.15 -14.50
C GLU A 166 -2.43 17.74 -15.99
N GLY A 167 -3.40 16.90 -16.41
CA GLY A 167 -3.51 16.39 -17.79
C GLY A 167 -2.31 15.53 -18.21
N LYS A 168 -1.62 14.91 -17.26
CA LYS A 168 -0.47 14.04 -17.49
C LYS A 168 -0.88 12.59 -17.74
N PRO A 169 -0.02 11.79 -18.43
CA PRO A 169 -0.26 10.37 -18.57
C PRO A 169 -0.43 9.67 -17.22
N VAL A 170 -1.41 8.76 -17.16
CA VAL A 170 -1.75 8.00 -15.95
C VAL A 170 -1.23 6.56 -16.02
N PRO A 171 -1.11 5.84 -14.89
CA PRO A 171 -0.72 4.44 -14.87
C PRO A 171 -1.75 3.55 -15.58
N ARG A 172 -1.31 2.36 -15.99
CA ARG A 172 -2.18 1.33 -16.57
C ARG A 172 -3.28 0.90 -15.63
N GLU A 173 -2.95 0.73 -14.35
CA GLU A 173 -3.84 0.23 -13.30
C GLU A 173 -3.26 0.53 -11.91
N LEU A 174 -4.13 0.61 -10.90
CA LEU A 174 -3.75 0.69 -9.50
C LEU A 174 -4.00 -0.65 -8.79
N LEU A 175 -3.00 -1.12 -8.03
CA LEU A 175 -3.09 -2.31 -7.19
C LEU A 175 -3.02 -1.89 -5.72
N LEU A 176 -4.15 -1.89 -5.03
CA LEU A 176 -4.27 -1.34 -3.68
C LEU A 176 -4.48 -2.45 -2.64
N PHE A 177 -3.73 -2.39 -1.54
CA PHE A 177 -3.76 -3.38 -0.48
C PHE A 177 -4.18 -2.73 0.84
N SER A 178 -5.45 -2.88 1.22
CA SER A 178 -6.06 -2.21 2.38
C SER A 178 -5.72 -0.71 2.41
N PRO A 179 -6.03 0.06 1.34
CA PRO A 179 -5.64 1.46 1.24
C PRO A 179 -6.25 2.29 2.38
N TRP A 180 -5.51 3.27 2.86
CA TRP A 180 -6.01 4.30 3.78
C TRP A 180 -6.44 5.52 2.98
N THR A 181 -7.73 5.78 2.84
CA THR A 181 -8.25 6.77 1.90
C THR A 181 -8.88 8.00 2.56
N ASP A 182 -9.15 7.90 3.87
CA ASP A 182 -9.82 8.91 4.67
C ASP A 182 -9.05 9.16 5.98
N MET A 183 -8.47 10.34 6.14
CA MET A 183 -7.74 10.73 7.35
C MET A 183 -8.65 11.32 8.45
N THR A 184 -9.98 11.42 8.23
CA THR A 184 -10.92 11.90 9.25
C THR A 184 -11.16 10.86 10.34
N GLY A 185 -10.97 9.57 10.05
CA GLY A 185 -11.20 8.48 10.99
C GLY A 185 -12.67 8.26 11.35
N THR A 186 -13.59 8.59 10.44
CA THR A 186 -15.04 8.54 10.65
C THR A 186 -15.72 7.25 10.17
N SER A 187 -14.99 6.37 9.48
CA SER A 187 -15.53 5.09 8.99
C SER A 187 -15.97 4.17 10.14
N GLU A 188 -17.08 3.45 9.94
CA GLU A 188 -17.69 2.58 10.96
C GLU A 188 -16.76 1.44 11.39
N THR A 189 -15.95 0.92 10.47
CA THR A 189 -15.02 -0.18 10.75
C THR A 189 -13.90 0.18 11.72
N TYR A 190 -13.63 1.46 11.98
CA TYR A 190 -12.75 1.87 13.08
C TYR A 190 -13.27 1.40 14.44
N GLU A 191 -14.60 1.34 14.62
CA GLU A 191 -15.21 0.90 15.87
C GLU A 191 -15.63 -0.59 15.80
N SER A 192 -16.31 -1.03 14.74
CA SER A 192 -16.79 -2.42 14.63
C SER A 192 -15.68 -3.45 14.56
N ASN A 193 -14.52 -3.10 13.97
CA ASN A 193 -13.35 -3.98 13.85
C ASN A 193 -12.25 -3.69 14.88
N ARG A 194 -12.46 -2.77 15.82
CA ARG A 194 -11.47 -2.33 16.82
C ARG A 194 -10.79 -3.47 17.58
N ASP A 195 -11.58 -4.46 18.03
CA ASP A 195 -11.09 -5.55 18.87
C ASP A 195 -10.67 -6.78 18.05
N ILE A 196 -11.04 -6.83 16.77
CA ILE A 196 -10.75 -7.96 15.88
C ILE A 196 -9.58 -7.71 14.94
N ASP A 197 -9.28 -6.46 14.55
CA ASP A 197 -8.06 -6.14 13.80
C ASP A 197 -6.82 -6.40 14.70
N PRO A 198 -5.95 -7.35 14.32
CA PRO A 198 -4.79 -7.67 15.14
C PRO A 198 -3.59 -6.75 14.93
N VAL A 199 -3.69 -5.78 13.99
CA VAL A 199 -2.55 -4.95 13.54
C VAL A 199 -2.73 -3.51 13.94
N LEU A 200 -3.87 -2.88 13.61
CA LEU A 200 -4.09 -1.45 13.78
C LEU A 200 -5.00 -1.12 14.94
N THR A 201 -4.79 0.08 15.49
CA THR A 201 -5.73 0.78 16.36
C THR A 201 -6.12 2.12 15.72
N LYS A 202 -7.33 2.60 16.01
CA LYS A 202 -7.76 3.95 15.59
C LYS A 202 -6.79 5.02 16.11
N GLU A 203 -6.37 4.91 17.37
CA GLU A 203 -5.42 5.84 17.98
C GLU A 203 -4.11 5.94 17.19
N PHE A 204 -3.51 4.80 16.80
CA PHE A 204 -2.30 4.79 15.98
C PHE A 204 -2.51 5.49 14.64
N VAL A 205 -3.61 5.18 13.95
CA VAL A 205 -3.93 5.77 12.63
C VAL A 205 -4.14 7.28 12.73
N MET A 206 -4.87 7.74 13.74
CA MET A 206 -5.13 9.17 13.94
C MET A 206 -3.87 9.95 14.33
N ASN A 207 -2.99 9.37 15.16
CA ASN A 207 -1.71 9.99 15.50
C ASN A 207 -0.76 10.02 14.28
N ALA A 208 -0.80 9.00 13.42
CA ALA A 208 -0.08 9.00 12.15
C ALA A 208 -0.59 10.10 11.21
N ALA A 209 -1.91 10.26 11.09
CA ALA A 209 -2.52 11.37 10.34
C ALA A 209 -2.02 12.72 10.88
N LYS A 210 -2.13 12.96 12.19
CA LYS A 210 -1.68 14.21 12.82
C LYS A 210 -0.19 14.48 12.58
N ALA A 211 0.65 13.45 12.65
CA ALA A 211 2.08 13.58 12.36
C ALA A 211 2.35 13.95 10.89
N TYR A 212 1.54 13.45 9.95
CA TYR A 212 1.71 13.67 8.52
C TYR A 212 1.13 15.01 8.04
N ILE A 213 -0.13 15.32 8.39
CA ILE A 213 -0.82 16.51 7.89
C ILE A 213 -0.77 17.72 8.83
N GLY A 214 -0.37 17.53 10.10
CA GLY A 214 -0.37 18.60 11.11
C GLY A 214 -1.79 19.05 11.46
N ASP A 215 -2.01 20.37 11.45
CA ASP A 215 -3.29 21.00 11.77
C ASP A 215 -4.17 21.27 10.54
N LYS A 216 -3.87 20.64 9.39
CA LYS A 216 -4.68 20.77 8.18
C LYS A 216 -6.00 20.02 8.33
N ASP A 217 -7.00 20.41 7.52
CA ASP A 217 -8.30 19.72 7.50
C ASP A 217 -8.13 18.27 7.03
N PRO A 218 -8.42 17.25 7.85
CA PRO A 218 -8.25 15.87 7.47
C PRO A 218 -9.16 15.42 6.30
N ALA A 219 -10.17 16.19 5.92
CA ALA A 219 -11.03 15.94 4.78
C ALA A 219 -10.50 16.53 3.45
N ASP A 220 -9.34 17.22 3.48
CA ASP A 220 -8.76 17.77 2.25
C ASP A 220 -8.34 16.64 1.28
N PRO A 221 -8.84 16.65 0.01
CA PRO A 221 -8.52 15.65 -1.00
C PRO A 221 -7.02 15.48 -1.27
N ALA A 222 -6.22 16.47 -0.96
CA ALA A 222 -4.77 16.42 -1.17
C ALA A 222 -4.07 15.29 -0.38
N PHE A 223 -4.68 14.79 0.69
CA PHE A 223 -4.19 13.66 1.48
C PHE A 223 -5.30 12.71 1.97
N SER A 224 -6.56 13.03 1.73
CA SER A 224 -7.72 12.14 1.89
C SER A 224 -8.40 11.94 0.53
N PRO A 225 -7.81 11.11 -0.35
CA PRO A 225 -8.23 10.99 -1.74
C PRO A 225 -9.67 10.49 -1.93
N LEU A 226 -10.29 9.92 -0.91
CA LEU A 226 -11.71 9.52 -0.93
C LEU A 226 -12.63 10.71 -1.20
N PHE A 227 -12.23 11.93 -0.82
CA PHE A 227 -13.00 13.18 -1.04
C PHE A 227 -12.64 13.90 -2.35
N GLY A 228 -11.68 13.35 -3.12
CA GLY A 228 -11.28 13.88 -4.41
C GLY A 228 -12.15 13.39 -5.57
N SER A 229 -11.82 13.81 -6.80
CA SER A 229 -12.47 13.32 -8.02
C SER A 229 -11.88 12.01 -8.49
N PHE A 230 -12.75 11.15 -9.03
CA PHE A 230 -12.40 9.90 -9.71
C PHE A 230 -12.79 9.92 -11.20
N ASP A 231 -13.05 11.09 -11.77
CA ASP A 231 -13.30 11.25 -13.21
C ASP A 231 -12.06 10.82 -14.02
N ASN A 232 -12.27 10.02 -15.05
CA ASN A 232 -11.21 9.48 -15.92
C ASN A 232 -10.13 8.69 -15.17
N PHE A 233 -10.50 8.10 -14.01
CA PHE A 233 -9.57 7.32 -13.19
C PHE A 233 -9.21 6.00 -13.90
N PRO A 234 -7.94 5.56 -13.86
CA PRO A 234 -7.55 4.25 -14.39
C PRO A 234 -8.21 3.10 -13.59
N PRO A 235 -8.24 1.87 -14.15
CA PRO A 235 -8.74 0.71 -13.42
C PRO A 235 -8.06 0.53 -12.07
N VAL A 236 -8.81 0.04 -11.07
CA VAL A 236 -8.31 -0.17 -9.71
C VAL A 236 -8.67 -1.58 -9.23
N PHE A 237 -7.66 -2.34 -8.80
CA PHE A 237 -7.84 -3.59 -8.09
C PHE A 237 -7.53 -3.42 -6.62
N ILE A 238 -8.50 -3.66 -5.75
CA ILE A 238 -8.42 -3.46 -4.31
C ILE A 238 -8.47 -4.81 -3.60
N MET A 239 -7.51 -5.10 -2.74
CA MET A 239 -7.51 -6.28 -1.87
C MET A 239 -7.57 -5.83 -0.41
N ALA A 240 -8.60 -6.25 0.32
CA ALA A 240 -8.81 -5.88 1.72
C ALA A 240 -9.11 -7.10 2.60
N GLY A 241 -8.86 -6.99 3.89
CA GLY A 241 -9.25 -7.99 4.89
C GLY A 241 -10.52 -7.59 5.63
N ARG A 242 -11.47 -8.53 5.78
CA ARG A 242 -12.77 -8.31 6.47
C ARG A 242 -12.59 -7.75 7.89
N ASN A 243 -11.53 -8.16 8.58
CA ASN A 243 -11.29 -7.81 9.98
C ASN A 243 -10.41 -6.55 10.14
N GLY A 244 -10.05 -5.85 9.05
CA GLY A 244 -9.26 -4.61 9.12
C GLY A 244 -10.11 -3.41 9.50
N ILE A 245 -9.57 -2.49 10.33
CA ILE A 245 -10.28 -1.24 10.69
C ILE A 245 -10.39 -0.24 9.52
N LEU A 246 -9.63 -0.44 8.42
CA LEU A 246 -9.70 0.34 7.19
C LEU A 246 -10.51 -0.37 6.09
N LEU A 247 -11.41 -1.30 6.43
CA LEU A 247 -12.21 -1.99 5.43
C LEU A 247 -13.15 -1.03 4.69
N ASP A 248 -13.83 -0.15 5.43
CA ASP A 248 -14.74 0.84 4.83
C ASP A 248 -14.05 1.77 3.85
N ASP A 249 -12.78 2.09 4.08
CA ASP A 249 -11.98 2.89 3.14
C ASP A 249 -11.94 2.22 1.76
N SER A 250 -11.77 0.88 1.74
CA SER A 250 -11.75 0.10 0.50
C SER A 250 -13.13 0.00 -0.14
N ILE A 251 -14.20 -0.15 0.66
CA ILE A 251 -15.58 -0.25 0.17
C ILE A 251 -16.00 1.09 -0.44
N LYS A 252 -15.86 2.19 0.31
CA LYS A 252 -16.21 3.54 -0.13
C LYS A 252 -15.40 3.98 -1.34
N LEU A 253 -14.11 3.61 -1.40
CA LEU A 253 -13.29 3.89 -2.58
C LEU A 253 -13.85 3.25 -3.84
N LYS A 254 -14.21 1.95 -3.75
CA LYS A 254 -14.86 1.25 -4.87
C LYS A 254 -16.15 1.94 -5.30
N GLU A 255 -17.02 2.27 -4.34
CA GLU A 255 -18.29 2.95 -4.61
C GLU A 255 -18.05 4.29 -5.33
N LYS A 256 -17.11 5.10 -4.86
CA LYS A 256 -16.76 6.39 -5.48
C LYS A 256 -16.24 6.27 -6.91
N ILE A 257 -15.42 5.26 -7.18
CA ILE A 257 -14.90 5.01 -8.53
C ILE A 257 -16.05 4.55 -9.46
N ASP A 258 -16.91 3.64 -8.99
CA ASP A 258 -18.05 3.16 -9.75
C ASP A 258 -19.07 4.31 -10.03
N GLU A 259 -19.36 5.17 -9.05
CA GLU A 259 -20.21 6.35 -9.19
C GLU A 259 -19.67 7.33 -10.26
N ALA A 260 -18.35 7.45 -10.38
CA ALA A 260 -17.68 8.25 -11.40
C ALA A 260 -17.61 7.57 -12.78
N GLY A 261 -18.19 6.36 -12.93
CA GLY A 261 -18.16 5.58 -14.17
C GLY A 261 -16.81 4.89 -14.46
N GLY A 262 -15.92 4.83 -13.45
CA GLY A 262 -14.65 4.12 -13.50
C GLY A 262 -14.81 2.61 -13.32
N LYS A 263 -13.68 1.89 -13.26
CA LYS A 263 -13.63 0.44 -13.06
C LYS A 263 -12.88 0.12 -11.77
N ALA A 264 -13.58 -0.41 -10.76
CA ALA A 264 -12.97 -0.90 -9.54
C ALA A 264 -13.42 -2.33 -9.21
N GLU A 265 -12.46 -3.20 -8.92
CA GLU A 265 -12.69 -4.55 -8.40
C GLU A 265 -12.21 -4.62 -6.95
N LEU A 266 -13.05 -5.16 -6.06
CA LEU A 266 -12.75 -5.31 -4.62
C LEU A 266 -12.78 -6.79 -4.23
N ASP A 267 -11.61 -7.30 -3.84
CA ASP A 267 -11.39 -8.65 -3.30
C ASP A 267 -11.27 -8.59 -1.77
N ILE A 268 -12.30 -9.07 -1.06
CA ILE A 268 -12.30 -9.11 0.40
C ILE A 268 -11.97 -10.52 0.90
N GLU A 269 -10.84 -10.66 1.60
CA GLU A 269 -10.50 -11.90 2.32
C GLU A 269 -11.25 -11.97 3.65
N GLU A 270 -12.21 -12.89 3.77
CA GLU A 270 -13.11 -13.01 4.92
C GLU A 270 -12.40 -13.23 6.27
N LYS A 271 -11.21 -13.83 6.26
CA LYS A 271 -10.39 -14.05 7.45
C LYS A 271 -9.19 -13.11 7.53
N GLY A 272 -9.08 -12.20 6.56
CA GLY A 272 -8.00 -11.25 6.47
C GLY A 272 -8.16 -10.08 7.45
N TRP A 273 -7.08 -9.41 7.71
CA TRP A 273 -6.96 -8.17 8.46
C TRP A 273 -6.21 -7.13 7.65
N HIS A 274 -5.86 -6.02 8.24
CA HIS A 274 -5.12 -4.95 7.55
C HIS A 274 -3.81 -5.47 6.94
N VAL A 275 -3.67 -5.34 5.62
CA VAL A 275 -2.51 -5.77 4.79
C VAL A 275 -2.07 -7.22 5.09
N TYR A 276 -3.02 -8.14 5.25
CA TYR A 276 -2.76 -9.55 5.60
C TYR A 276 -1.81 -10.26 4.63
N MET A 277 -1.70 -9.79 3.39
CA MET A 277 -0.81 -10.36 2.37
C MET A 277 0.68 -10.17 2.68
N GLN A 278 1.05 -9.27 3.58
CA GLN A 278 2.44 -9.16 4.04
C GLN A 278 2.85 -10.33 4.96
N MET A 279 1.90 -10.97 5.64
CA MET A 279 2.20 -12.07 6.54
C MET A 279 2.60 -13.33 5.76
N PRO A 280 3.45 -14.20 6.36
CA PRO A 280 3.70 -15.52 5.79
C PRO A 280 2.46 -16.43 5.93
N GLY A 281 2.28 -17.37 5.01
CA GLY A 281 1.23 -18.38 5.14
C GLY A 281 0.36 -18.57 3.89
N SER A 282 -0.65 -19.44 4.02
CA SER A 282 -1.54 -19.81 2.92
C SER A 282 -2.41 -18.65 2.42
N MET A 283 -2.90 -17.81 3.35
CA MET A 283 -3.74 -16.67 3.03
C MET A 283 -3.02 -15.68 2.09
N ALA A 284 -1.78 -15.29 2.43
CA ALA A 284 -0.97 -14.44 1.55
C ALA A 284 -0.64 -15.09 0.20
N ARG A 285 -0.35 -16.40 0.21
CA ARG A 285 -0.12 -17.13 -1.07
C ARG A 285 -1.37 -17.14 -1.95
N MET A 286 -2.55 -17.31 -1.38
CA MET A 286 -3.82 -17.26 -2.12
C MET A 286 -4.11 -15.85 -2.63
N ALA A 287 -3.86 -14.81 -1.83
CA ALA A 287 -3.94 -13.42 -2.27
C ALA A 287 -3.07 -13.17 -3.51
N MET A 288 -1.80 -13.59 -3.47
CA MET A 288 -0.90 -13.43 -4.62
C MET A 288 -1.34 -14.25 -5.84
N LYS A 289 -2.00 -15.38 -5.68
CA LYS A 289 -2.60 -16.13 -6.82
C LYS A 289 -3.77 -15.37 -7.44
N ARG A 290 -4.65 -14.77 -6.61
CA ARG A 290 -5.78 -13.96 -7.11
C ARG A 290 -5.25 -12.71 -7.83
N LEU A 291 -4.27 -12.02 -7.25
CA LEU A 291 -3.59 -10.90 -7.89
C LEU A 291 -3.00 -11.28 -9.24
N LYS A 292 -2.26 -12.41 -9.30
CA LYS A 292 -1.71 -12.91 -10.57
C LYS A 292 -2.80 -13.16 -11.61
N ALA A 293 -3.90 -13.80 -11.23
CA ALA A 293 -5.01 -14.08 -12.13
C ALA A 293 -5.63 -12.79 -12.67
N HIS A 294 -5.87 -11.81 -11.80
CA HIS A 294 -6.37 -10.49 -12.16
C HIS A 294 -5.43 -9.78 -13.15
N VAL A 295 -4.15 -9.60 -12.80
CA VAL A 295 -3.16 -8.94 -13.66
C VAL A 295 -2.99 -9.66 -14.99
N SER A 296 -3.00 -11.01 -15.00
CA SER A 296 -2.91 -11.77 -16.23
C SER A 296 -4.12 -11.54 -17.15
N TYR A 297 -5.30 -11.38 -16.58
CA TYR A 297 -6.52 -11.08 -17.33
C TYR A 297 -6.49 -9.66 -17.90
N GLU A 298 -6.17 -8.67 -17.07
CA GLU A 298 -6.17 -7.24 -17.47
C GLU A 298 -5.07 -6.90 -18.49
N ILE A 299 -3.92 -7.55 -18.41
CA ILE A 299 -2.78 -7.27 -19.31
C ILE A 299 -2.84 -8.14 -20.59
N TYR A 300 -3.18 -9.43 -20.46
CA TYR A 300 -3.06 -10.35 -21.58
C TYR A 300 -4.38 -10.95 -22.07
N GLY A 301 -5.52 -10.60 -21.43
CA GLY A 301 -6.82 -11.20 -21.74
C GLY A 301 -6.88 -12.72 -21.47
N LYS A 302 -6.00 -13.24 -20.60
CA LYS A 302 -5.90 -14.68 -20.29
C LYS A 302 -6.36 -14.93 -18.86
N ARG A 303 -7.25 -15.91 -18.66
CA ARG A 303 -7.62 -16.44 -17.34
C ARG A 303 -6.79 -17.63 -16.93
#